data_d6654328afce72bc79bbd1c3c405a4dd
#
_entry.id   d6654328afce72bc79bbd1c3c405a4dd
#
_cell.length_a   1.000
_cell.length_b   1.000
_cell.length_c   1.000
_cell.angle_alpha   90.00
_cell.angle_beta   90.00
_cell.angle_gamma   90.00
#
_symmetry.space_group_name_H-M   'P 1'
#
loop_
_entity.id
_entity.type
_entity.pdbx_description
1 polymer ?
#
loop_
_entity_poly.entity_id
_entity_poly.type
_entity_poly.pdbx_seq_one_letter_code
_entity_poly.pdbx_strand_id
1 'polypeptide(L)' 'MRLFVPTMDAVLVEFDTAGRVRFDNEEWTEPTVQERRAIIHAARAELEHLEDLVNALENKS' A
#
# COMPACT_ATOMS: atom_id res chain seq x y z
N MET A 1 1.70 -8.93 -2.19
CA MET A 1 1.09 -7.96 -1.26
C MET A 1 0.11 -7.06 -1.99
N ARG A 2 -0.99 -6.72 -1.37
CA ARG A 2 -2.02 -5.85 -1.93
C ARG A 2 -2.16 -4.61 -1.08
N LEU A 3 -2.37 -3.45 -1.74
CA LEU A 3 -2.57 -2.18 -1.05
C LEU A 3 -3.67 -1.40 -1.75
N PHE A 4 -4.62 -0.89 -0.97
CA PHE A 4 -5.66 0.00 -1.46
C PHE A 4 -5.11 1.42 -1.51
N VAL A 5 -5.15 2.06 -2.68
CA VAL A 5 -4.58 3.39 -2.89
C VAL A 5 -5.71 4.35 -3.29
N PRO A 6 -6.31 5.09 -2.33
CA PRO A 6 -7.46 5.95 -2.61
C PRO A 6 -7.17 7.06 -3.63
N THR A 7 -5.94 7.57 -3.63
CA THR A 7 -5.56 8.67 -4.54
C THR A 7 -5.41 8.24 -5.99
N MET A 8 -5.51 6.93 -6.25
CA MET A 8 -5.43 6.36 -7.61
C MET A 8 -6.77 5.72 -7.97
N ASP A 9 -7.86 6.47 -7.88
CA ASP A 9 -9.22 6.01 -8.15
C ASP A 9 -9.63 4.79 -7.31
N ALA A 10 -9.13 4.73 -6.08
CA ALA A 10 -9.42 3.66 -5.15
C ALA A 10 -9.04 2.27 -5.70
N VAL A 11 -7.94 2.20 -6.41
CA VAL A 11 -7.45 0.96 -7.02
C VAL A 11 -6.72 0.09 -5.99
N LEU A 12 -6.97 -1.21 -6.05
CA LEU A 12 -6.22 -2.18 -5.28
C LEU A 12 -4.96 -2.55 -6.07
N VAL A 13 -3.80 -2.25 -5.49
CA VAL A 13 -2.51 -2.47 -6.14
C VAL A 13 -1.85 -3.70 -5.57
N GLU A 14 -1.38 -4.59 -6.44
CA GLU A 14 -0.58 -5.73 -6.04
C GLU A 14 0.90 -5.44 -6.27
N PHE A 15 1.75 -6.01 -5.42
CA PHE A 15 3.20 -5.80 -5.46
C PHE A 15 3.92 -7.13 -5.51
N ASP A 16 5.06 -7.16 -6.19
CA ASP A 16 5.99 -8.27 -6.10
C ASP A 16 7.26 -7.84 -5.33
N THR A 17 8.16 -8.79 -5.11
CA THR A 17 9.39 -8.52 -4.37
C THR A 17 10.42 -7.71 -5.17
N ALA A 18 10.22 -7.57 -6.47
CA ALA A 18 11.10 -6.78 -7.34
C ALA A 18 10.65 -5.32 -7.45
N GLY A 19 9.57 -4.93 -6.76
CA GLY A 19 9.06 -3.57 -6.80
C GLY A 19 8.16 -3.27 -7.98
N ARG A 20 7.76 -4.30 -8.73
CA ARG A 20 6.79 -4.12 -9.82
C ARG A 20 5.38 -4.08 -9.25
N VAL A 21 4.49 -3.40 -9.99
CA VAL A 21 3.10 -3.24 -9.56
C VAL A 21 2.15 -3.80 -10.62
N ARG A 22 0.96 -4.18 -10.16
CA ARG A 22 -0.12 -4.64 -11.03
C ARG A 22 -1.43 -4.03 -10.53
N PHE A 23 -2.17 -3.43 -11.46
CA PHE A 23 -3.46 -2.80 -11.19
C PHE A 23 -4.58 -3.65 -11.78
N ASP A 24 -5.60 -3.96 -10.98
CA ASP A 24 -6.82 -4.64 -11.44
C ASP A 24 -6.56 -5.88 -12.31
N ASN A 25 -5.60 -6.71 -11.94
CA ASN A 25 -5.21 -7.93 -12.67
C ASN A 25 -4.62 -7.67 -14.06
N GLU A 26 -4.11 -6.46 -14.29
CA GLU A 26 -3.35 -6.17 -15.48
C GLU A 26 -1.95 -6.75 -15.39
N GLU A 27 -1.12 -6.52 -16.40
CA GLU A 27 0.25 -7.02 -16.41
C GLU A 27 1.12 -6.31 -15.37
N TRP A 28 2.13 -6.99 -14.87
CA TRP A 28 3.12 -6.41 -13.99
C TRP A 28 3.92 -5.35 -14.72
N THR A 29 4.02 -4.16 -14.13
CA THR A 29 4.74 -3.03 -14.72
C THR A 29 5.57 -2.31 -13.67
N GLU A 30 6.53 -1.50 -14.16
CA GLU A 30 7.25 -0.57 -13.30
C GLU A 30 6.33 0.63 -13.02
N PRO A 31 6.19 1.06 -11.76
CA PRO A 31 5.36 2.22 -11.47
C PRO A 31 6.00 3.51 -11.97
N THR A 32 5.18 4.46 -12.42
CA THR A 32 5.66 5.82 -12.68
C THR A 32 6.05 6.50 -11.36
N VAL A 33 6.74 7.64 -11.46
CA VAL A 33 7.13 8.39 -10.25
C VAL A 33 5.91 8.81 -9.45
N GLN A 34 4.86 9.29 -10.11
CA GLN A 34 3.62 9.70 -9.42
C GLN A 34 2.91 8.50 -8.79
N GLU A 35 2.83 7.40 -9.50
CA GLU A 35 2.25 6.16 -8.96
C GLU A 35 3.02 5.68 -7.74
N ARG A 36 4.35 5.71 -7.83
CA ARG A 36 5.20 5.30 -6.72
C ARG A 36 4.97 6.17 -5.49
N ARG A 37 4.86 7.49 -5.65
CA ARG A 37 4.61 8.40 -4.53
C ARG A 37 3.25 8.14 -3.89
N ALA A 38 2.21 7.93 -4.69
CA ALA A 38 0.88 7.63 -4.18
C ALA A 38 0.86 6.32 -3.39
N ILE A 39 1.54 5.30 -3.91
CA ILE A 39 1.65 3.99 -3.26
C ILE A 39 2.40 4.10 -1.93
N ILE A 40 3.52 4.82 -1.92
CA ILE A 40 4.30 5.02 -0.69
C ILE A 40 3.47 5.76 0.35
N HIS A 41 2.75 6.79 -0.06
CA HIS A 41 1.89 7.55 0.85
C HIS A 41 0.81 6.64 1.48
N ALA A 42 0.15 5.84 0.67
CA ALA A 42 -0.87 4.92 1.15
C ALA A 42 -0.27 3.85 2.08
N ALA A 43 0.91 3.33 1.74
CA ALA A 43 1.58 2.34 2.56
C ALA A 43 1.98 2.90 3.92
N ARG A 44 2.46 4.14 3.96
CA ARG A 44 2.81 4.79 5.24
C ARG A 44 1.59 5.03 6.12
N ALA A 45 0.47 5.44 5.52
CA ALA A 45 -0.77 5.60 6.27
C ALA A 45 -1.23 4.27 6.86
N GLU A 46 -1.14 3.19 6.11
CA GLU A 46 -1.48 1.85 6.60
C GLU A 46 -0.54 1.40 7.71
N LEU A 47 0.74 1.70 7.59
CA LEU A 47 1.72 1.38 8.62
C LEU A 47 1.40 2.08 9.93
N GLU A 48 1.03 3.35 9.89
CA GLU A 48 0.62 4.09 11.10
C GLU A 48 -0.59 3.46 11.77
N HIS A 49 -1.60 3.05 10.98
CA HIS A 49 -2.77 2.37 11.51
C HIS A 49 -2.38 1.07 12.21
N LEU A 50 -1.50 0.29 11.60
CA LEU A 50 -1.04 -0.97 12.20
C LEU A 50 -0.25 -0.75 13.47
N GLU A 51 0.59 0.29 13.52
CA GLU A 51 1.33 0.63 14.73
C GLU A 51 0.39 1.05 15.86
N ASP A 52 -0.62 1.84 15.55
CA ASP A 52 -1.64 2.24 16.53
C ASP A 52 -2.38 1.03 17.08
N LEU A 53 -2.74 0.09 16.22
CA LEU A 53 -3.41 -1.13 16.62
C LEU A 53 -2.52 -1.98 17.55
N VAL A 54 -1.26 -2.14 17.20
CA VAL A 54 -0.31 -2.90 18.02
C VAL A 54 -0.18 -2.25 19.40
N ASN A 55 -0.01 -0.92 19.42
CA ASN A 55 0.10 -0.19 20.69
C ASN A 55 -1.17 -0.34 21.55
N ALA A 56 -2.33 -0.26 20.94
CA ALA A 56 -3.60 -0.42 21.67
C ALA A 56 -3.73 -1.82 22.27
N LEU A 57 -3.34 -2.85 21.52
CA LEU A 57 -3.41 -4.22 21.99
C LEU A 57 -2.37 -4.50 23.08
N GLU A 58 -1.17 -3.96 22.96
CA GLU A 58 -0.14 -4.13 23.98
C GLU A 58 -0.48 -3.43 25.29
N ASN A 59 -1.12 -2.27 25.22
CA ASN A 59 -1.49 -1.51 26.41
C ASN A 59 -2.70 -2.06 27.15
N LYS A 60 -3.35 -3.06 26.59
CA LYS A 60 -4.55 -3.67 27.22
C LYS A 60 -4.24 -4.86 28.11
N SER A 61 -3.04 -5.24 28.21
CA SER A 61 -2.66 -6.41 29.04
C SER A 61 -2.79 -6.15 30.53
#